data_f8e50ec1384a4bd23c5afdb0a0e90689
#
_entry.id   f8e50ec1384a4bd23c5afdb0a0e90689
#
_cell.length_a   1.000
_cell.length_b   1.000
_cell.length_c   1.000
_cell.angle_alpha   90.00
_cell.angle_beta   90.00
_cell.angle_gamma   90.00
#
_symmetry.space_group_name_H-M   'P 1'
#
loop_
_entity.id
_entity.type
_entity.pdbx_description
1 polymer ?
#
loop_
_entity_poly.entity_id
_entity_poly.type
_entity_poly.pdbx_seq_one_letter_code
_entity_poly.pdbx_strand_id
1 'polypeptide(L)' 'MKEIHFLLQALITKLEGEIEVAKANIKVYTRQSVGIGEHIDIVETIEKEVEKIADAHDKIEAIKNLL' A
#
# COMPACT_ATOMS: atom_id res chain seq x y z
N MET A 1 18.38 -24.48 -3.95
CA MET A 1 17.30 -23.52 -3.70
C MET A 1 17.79 -22.45 -2.75
N LYS A 2 17.49 -21.23 -3.05
CA LYS A 2 17.90 -20.15 -2.18
C LYS A 2 16.78 -19.82 -1.20
N GLU A 3 17.16 -19.70 0.05
CA GLU A 3 16.22 -19.22 1.04
C GLU A 3 16.22 -17.70 1.03
N ILE A 4 15.05 -17.11 1.19
CA ILE A 4 14.96 -15.69 1.32
C ILE A 4 15.47 -15.30 2.71
N HIS A 5 16.33 -14.30 2.76
CA HIS A 5 16.88 -13.85 4.02
C HIS A 5 15.74 -13.37 4.91
N PHE A 6 15.77 -13.75 6.20
CA PHE A 6 14.66 -13.44 7.09
C PHE A 6 14.36 -11.95 7.21
N LEU A 7 15.38 -11.10 7.07
CA LEU A 7 15.15 -9.64 7.11
C LEU A 7 14.43 -9.17 5.85
N LEU A 8 14.76 -9.76 4.69
CA LEU A 8 14.05 -9.42 3.45
C LEU A 8 12.61 -9.95 3.50
N GLN A 9 12.40 -11.12 4.09
CA GLN A 9 11.06 -11.64 4.28
C GLN A 9 10.23 -10.74 5.19
N ALA A 10 10.83 -10.27 6.27
CA ALA A 10 10.14 -9.35 7.19
C ALA A 10 9.75 -8.06 6.47
N LEU A 11 10.64 -7.56 5.61
CA LEU A 11 10.34 -6.36 4.83
C LEU A 11 9.19 -6.59 3.86
N ILE A 12 9.16 -7.73 3.18
CA ILE A 12 8.04 -8.08 2.29
C ILE A 12 6.73 -8.09 3.08
N THR A 13 6.72 -8.71 4.25
CA THR A 13 5.52 -8.79 5.07
C THR A 13 5.06 -7.39 5.51
N LYS A 14 6.00 -6.54 5.87
CA LYS A 14 5.69 -5.15 6.22
C LYS A 14 5.05 -4.43 5.04
N LEU A 15 5.63 -4.57 3.86
CA LEU A 15 5.12 -3.91 2.65
C LEU A 15 3.74 -4.44 2.27
N GLU A 16 3.52 -5.74 2.39
CA GLU A 16 2.19 -6.32 2.16
C GLU A 16 1.16 -5.74 3.11
N GLY A 17 1.56 -5.53 4.38
CA GLY A 17 0.69 -4.89 5.35
C GLY A 17 0.36 -3.46 4.97
N GLU A 18 1.33 -2.70 4.47
CA GLU A 18 1.10 -1.34 4.00
C GLU A 18 0.10 -1.30 2.86
N ILE A 19 0.18 -2.28 1.95
CA ILE A 19 -0.77 -2.40 0.85
C ILE A 19 -2.19 -2.62 1.40
N GLU A 20 -2.33 -3.53 2.37
CA GLU A 20 -3.64 -3.82 2.95
C GLU A 20 -4.23 -2.60 3.69
N VAL A 21 -3.40 -1.84 4.40
CA VAL A 21 -3.85 -0.60 5.05
C VAL A 21 -4.34 0.39 4.01
N ALA A 22 -3.57 0.59 2.93
CA ALA A 22 -3.96 1.52 1.88
C ALA A 22 -5.26 1.11 1.21
N LYS A 23 -5.44 -0.20 0.95
CA LYS A 23 -6.70 -0.72 0.39
C LYS A 23 -7.88 -0.44 1.31
N ALA A 24 -7.69 -0.63 2.62
CA ALA A 24 -8.75 -0.36 3.59
C ALA A 24 -9.12 1.12 3.61
N ASN A 25 -8.12 1.99 3.55
CA ASN A 25 -8.36 3.43 3.51
C ASN A 25 -9.13 3.83 2.26
N ILE A 26 -8.76 3.27 1.11
CA ILE A 26 -9.47 3.55 -0.15
C ILE A 26 -10.93 3.12 -0.03
N LYS A 27 -11.17 1.95 0.56
CA LYS A 27 -12.54 1.45 0.75
C LYS A 27 -13.37 2.41 1.60
N VAL A 28 -12.80 2.93 2.68
CA VAL A 28 -13.48 3.90 3.54
C VAL A 28 -13.83 5.15 2.76
N TYR A 29 -12.86 5.72 2.04
CA TYR A 29 -13.06 6.95 1.29
C TYR A 29 -14.11 6.78 0.19
N THR A 30 -14.12 5.63 -0.49
CA THR A 30 -15.08 5.40 -1.57
C THR A 30 -16.48 5.14 -1.05
N ARG A 31 -16.61 4.57 0.15
CA ARG A 31 -17.93 4.24 0.72
C ARG A 31 -18.54 5.38 1.52
N GLN A 32 -17.71 6.23 2.10
CA GLN A 32 -18.15 7.28 3.01
C GLN A 32 -17.80 8.67 2.53
N SER A 33 -17.65 8.83 1.24
CA SER A 33 -17.23 10.10 0.67
C SER A 33 -18.19 11.24 1.04
N VAL A 34 -19.49 10.95 1.15
CA VAL A 34 -20.50 11.96 1.48
C VAL A 34 -20.33 12.49 2.90
N GLY A 35 -19.82 11.65 3.81
CA GLY A 35 -19.66 12.04 5.21
C GLY A 35 -18.34 12.71 5.52
N ILE A 36 -17.44 12.79 4.55
CA ILE A 36 -16.14 13.42 4.75
C ILE A 36 -16.28 14.92 4.56
N GLY A 37 -15.54 15.69 5.34
CA GLY A 37 -15.61 17.14 5.30
C GLY A 37 -15.49 17.71 3.90
N GLU A 38 -16.24 18.76 3.64
CA GLU A 38 -16.40 19.32 2.32
C GLU A 38 -15.14 19.92 1.72
N HIS A 39 -14.09 20.13 2.52
CA HIS A 39 -12.83 20.71 2.05
C HIS A 39 -11.80 19.66 1.66
N ILE A 40 -12.14 18.38 1.77
CA ILE A 40 -11.21 17.32 1.45
C ILE A 40 -11.38 16.92 -0.01
N ASP A 41 -10.26 16.97 -0.75
CA ASP A 41 -10.25 16.45 -2.10
C ASP A 41 -10.15 14.92 -2.01
N ILE A 42 -11.28 14.28 -2.15
CA ILE A 42 -11.39 12.83 -2.01
C ILE A 42 -10.55 12.10 -3.06
N VAL A 43 -10.58 12.60 -4.30
CA VAL A 43 -9.82 11.98 -5.40
C VAL A 43 -8.33 12.07 -5.10
N GLU A 44 -7.85 13.22 -4.69
CA GLU A 44 -6.44 13.39 -4.36
C GLU A 44 -6.04 12.52 -3.18
N THR A 45 -6.92 12.41 -2.18
CA THR A 45 -6.65 11.56 -1.02
C THR A 45 -6.53 10.10 -1.43
N ILE A 46 -7.42 9.64 -2.30
CA ILE A 46 -7.38 8.27 -2.83
C ILE A 46 -6.11 8.06 -3.64
N GLU A 47 -5.73 9.06 -4.45
CA GLU A 47 -4.51 8.97 -5.25
C GLU A 47 -3.28 8.72 -4.38
N LYS A 48 -3.20 9.41 -3.24
CA LYS A 48 -2.08 9.19 -2.32
C LYS A 48 -2.04 7.77 -1.78
N GLU A 49 -3.21 7.18 -1.53
CA GLU A 49 -3.24 5.78 -1.09
C GLU A 49 -2.81 4.83 -2.22
N VAL A 50 -3.22 5.14 -3.45
CA VAL A 50 -2.80 4.35 -4.62
C VAL A 50 -1.28 4.43 -4.80
N GLU A 51 -0.69 5.61 -4.58
CA GLU A 51 0.76 5.77 -4.64
C GLU A 51 1.47 4.88 -3.64
N LYS A 52 0.93 4.75 -2.43
CA LYS A 52 1.50 3.87 -1.42
C LYS A 52 1.49 2.42 -1.87
N ILE A 53 0.39 1.99 -2.51
CA ILE A 53 0.27 0.63 -3.03
C ILE A 53 1.30 0.40 -4.13
N ALA A 54 1.41 1.32 -5.08
CA ALA A 54 2.34 1.20 -6.19
C ALA A 54 3.79 1.16 -5.69
N ASP A 55 4.12 2.02 -4.73
CA ASP A 55 5.45 2.08 -4.15
C ASP A 55 5.79 0.77 -3.45
N ALA A 56 4.85 0.23 -2.66
CA ALA A 56 5.07 -1.02 -1.95
C ALA A 56 5.23 -2.19 -2.93
N HIS A 57 4.41 -2.24 -3.98
CA HIS A 57 4.54 -3.28 -5.01
C HIS A 57 5.91 -3.21 -5.70
N ASP A 58 6.39 -2.01 -6.03
CA ASP A 58 7.70 -1.84 -6.65
C ASP A 58 8.80 -2.35 -5.74
N LYS A 59 8.71 -2.04 -4.46
CA LYS A 59 9.72 -2.49 -3.49
C LYS A 59 9.72 -4.02 -3.36
N ILE A 60 8.55 -4.63 -3.32
CA ILE A 60 8.44 -6.09 -3.24
C ILE A 60 9.07 -6.72 -4.48
N GLU A 61 8.77 -6.17 -5.67
CA GLU A 61 9.38 -6.67 -6.91
C GLU A 61 10.89 -6.54 -6.88
N ALA A 62 11.40 -5.40 -6.40
CA ALA A 62 12.83 -5.18 -6.29
C ALA A 62 13.48 -6.22 -5.37
N ILE A 63 12.84 -6.53 -4.24
CA ILE A 63 13.34 -7.53 -3.31
C ILE A 63 13.39 -8.90 -3.99
N LYS A 64 12.31 -9.26 -4.69
CA LYS A 64 12.27 -10.56 -5.40
C LYS A 64 13.37 -10.67 -6.44
N ASN A 65 13.72 -9.56 -7.08
CA ASN A 65 14.78 -9.57 -8.09
C ASN A 65 16.18 -9.66 -7.47
N LEU A 66 16.31 -9.48 -6.17
CA LEU A 66 17.57 -9.69 -5.47
C LEU A 66 17.81 -11.17 -5.15
N LEU A 67 16.82 -12.00 -5.29
CA LEU A 67 16.90 -13.44 -4.98
C LEU A 67 17.29 -14.27 -6.22
#